data_7ae9f5035861a2daadcfa62dc7dae42a
#
_entry.id   7ae9f5035861a2daadcfa62dc7dae42a
#
_cell.length_a   1.000
_cell.length_b   1.000
_cell.length_c   1.000
_cell.angle_alpha   90.00
_cell.angle_beta   90.00
_cell.angle_gamma   90.00
#
_symmetry.space_group_name_H-M   'P 1'
#
loop_
_entity.id
_entity.type
_entity.pdbx_description
1 polymer ?
#
loop_
_entity_poly.entity_id
_entity_poly.type
_entity_poly.pdbx_seq_one_letter_code
_entity_poly.pdbx_strand_id
1 'polypeptide(L)'
;MGDAACQECHQEISNTYARTAHHLTSQLPTKDSILGKFTSGQNILMTSDPDLHFRMDAKETGFYETGVFWQPPDQKTRTERIDIVTGSGDKGQTYLYWKGDQLFQLPVSYWTDLKGWITSPGYSEGVADFDRPILPRCLECHATYFESIPSEKAENYYKKTGFVLGISCERCHGPGRAHAQYERSRPDAVSSGGHSIVNPASLPRERQIEVCAQCHGGIGQPIAPAFSYVPGQPLENYVTLPHPDADARVDVHGNQVALTQRSRCYRSSQMTCTTCHEVHAPERAAATYSEKCLQCHQDRDCGEFVKLGAKIRENCIDCHMPLQDSKLIVSDLNGEQVKARIRNHWIKVYPAGQNP
;
A
#
# COMPACT_ATOMS: atom_id res chain seq x y z
N MET A 1 4.30 -8.32 18.77
CA MET A 1 4.86 -9.70 18.76
C MET A 1 5.49 -10.05 17.42
N GLY A 2 4.91 -9.59 16.35
CA GLY A 2 5.29 -9.99 14.99
C GLY A 2 4.67 -11.31 14.53
N ASP A 3 4.63 -11.50 13.21
CA ASP A 3 3.89 -12.60 12.55
C ASP A 3 4.38 -14.00 12.92
N ALA A 4 5.67 -14.16 13.25
CA ALA A 4 6.23 -15.46 13.64
C ALA A 4 5.50 -16.11 14.84
N ALA A 5 5.07 -15.30 15.80
CA ALA A 5 4.34 -15.80 16.96
C ALA A 5 2.89 -16.24 16.64
N CYS A 6 2.30 -15.65 15.60
CA CYS A 6 0.98 -16.05 15.09
C CYS A 6 1.08 -17.33 14.26
N GLN A 7 2.15 -17.45 13.48
CA GLN A 7 2.41 -18.59 12.59
C GLN A 7 2.48 -19.94 13.34
N GLU A 8 2.92 -19.94 14.59
CA GLU A 8 2.99 -21.16 15.40
C GLU A 8 1.65 -21.93 15.45
N CYS A 9 0.51 -21.21 15.45
CA CYS A 9 -0.83 -21.79 15.49
C CYS A 9 -1.62 -21.55 14.20
N HIS A 10 -1.35 -20.46 13.47
CA HIS A 10 -2.06 -20.02 12.25
C HIS A 10 -1.21 -20.19 10.99
N GLN A 11 -0.52 -21.34 10.84
CA GLN A 11 0.49 -21.57 9.79
C GLN A 11 -0.07 -21.40 8.37
N GLU A 12 -1.24 -21.98 8.10
CA GLU A 12 -1.84 -21.94 6.75
C GLU A 12 -2.17 -20.49 6.33
N ILE A 13 -2.84 -19.75 7.20
CA ILE A 13 -3.18 -18.34 6.98
C ILE A 13 -1.90 -17.50 6.84
N SER A 14 -0.90 -17.72 7.70
CA SER A 14 0.37 -17.00 7.64
C SER A 14 1.11 -17.24 6.31
N ASN A 15 1.12 -18.48 5.81
CA ASN A 15 1.78 -18.82 4.54
C ASN A 15 1.10 -18.18 3.32
N THR A 16 -0.22 -18.04 3.33
CA THR A 16 -0.94 -17.34 2.25
C THR A 16 -0.78 -15.83 2.38
N TYR A 17 -0.89 -15.29 3.60
CA TYR A 17 -0.78 -13.87 3.90
C TYR A 17 0.60 -13.29 3.56
N ALA A 18 1.67 -14.04 3.79
CA ALA A 18 3.04 -13.64 3.47
C ALA A 18 3.26 -13.25 2.00
N ARG A 19 2.34 -13.62 1.10
CA ARG A 19 2.37 -13.30 -0.33
C ARG A 19 1.44 -12.16 -0.73
N THR A 20 0.71 -11.57 0.23
CA THR A 20 -0.21 -10.46 -0.05
C THR A 20 0.54 -9.13 -0.20
N ALA A 21 -0.05 -8.20 -0.94
CA ALA A 21 0.47 -6.85 -1.07
C ALA A 21 0.56 -6.11 0.29
N HIS A 22 -0.32 -6.44 1.24
CA HIS A 22 -0.27 -5.90 2.60
C HIS A 22 1.01 -6.31 3.32
N HIS A 23 1.32 -7.60 3.36
CA HIS A 23 2.54 -8.09 4.00
C HIS A 23 3.81 -7.54 3.33
N LEU A 24 3.78 -7.44 2.00
CA LEU A 24 4.93 -7.00 1.18
C LEU A 24 5.04 -5.48 1.02
N THR A 25 4.17 -4.69 1.65
CA THR A 25 4.12 -3.22 1.44
C THR A 25 5.35 -2.47 1.95
N SER A 26 6.12 -3.05 2.88
CA SER A 26 7.51 -2.65 3.13
C SER A 26 8.36 -3.84 3.59
N GLN A 27 9.65 -3.84 3.21
CA GLN A 27 10.56 -4.95 3.42
C GLN A 27 12.00 -4.45 3.58
N LEU A 28 12.86 -5.29 4.17
CA LEU A 28 14.30 -5.06 4.06
C LEU A 28 14.78 -5.35 2.63
N PRO A 29 15.75 -4.60 2.10
CA PRO A 29 16.26 -4.81 0.75
C PRO A 29 17.07 -6.11 0.67
N THR A 30 16.59 -7.04 -0.12
CA THR A 30 17.24 -8.31 -0.48
C THR A 30 17.17 -8.49 -1.99
N LYS A 31 17.87 -9.47 -2.54
CA LYS A 31 17.77 -9.80 -3.97
C LYS A 31 16.36 -10.21 -4.39
N ASP A 32 15.56 -10.75 -3.46
CA ASP A 32 14.21 -11.23 -3.72
C ASP A 32 13.14 -10.13 -3.49
N SER A 33 13.42 -9.16 -2.62
CA SER A 33 12.46 -8.09 -2.27
C SER A 33 12.57 -6.85 -3.16
N ILE A 34 13.74 -6.58 -3.74
CA ILE A 34 13.98 -5.39 -4.57
C ILE A 34 13.80 -5.71 -6.05
N LEU A 35 12.90 -5.00 -6.72
CA LEU A 35 12.54 -5.28 -8.12
C LEU A 35 13.44 -4.58 -9.12
N GLY A 36 14.18 -3.59 -8.72
CA GLY A 36 15.02 -2.79 -9.58
C GLY A 36 16.15 -3.58 -10.24
N LYS A 37 16.62 -3.11 -11.39
CA LYS A 37 17.72 -3.71 -12.16
C LYS A 37 19.01 -3.01 -11.84
N PHE A 38 19.92 -3.68 -11.15
CA PHE A 38 21.21 -3.15 -10.68
C PHE A 38 22.39 -3.54 -11.59
N THR A 39 22.12 -4.18 -12.72
CA THR A 39 23.16 -4.56 -13.69
C THR A 39 23.54 -3.38 -14.59
N SER A 40 24.82 -3.29 -14.95
CA SER A 40 25.34 -2.24 -15.84
C SER A 40 24.51 -2.12 -17.13
N GLY A 41 24.20 -0.90 -17.52
CA GLY A 41 23.35 -0.57 -18.68
C GLY A 41 21.83 -0.58 -18.40
N GLN A 42 21.39 -1.11 -17.24
CA GLN A 42 19.98 -1.09 -16.81
C GLN A 42 19.78 -0.40 -15.45
N ASN A 43 20.87 0.06 -14.87
CA ASN A 43 20.93 0.63 -13.53
C ASN A 43 21.08 2.17 -13.52
N ILE A 44 20.75 2.83 -14.63
CA ILE A 44 20.87 4.28 -14.77
C ILE A 44 19.49 4.87 -15.09
N LEU A 45 19.16 5.94 -14.40
CA LEU A 45 18.07 6.84 -14.73
C LEU A 45 18.66 8.17 -15.20
N MET A 46 18.54 8.46 -16.50
CA MET A 46 18.83 9.79 -17.04
C MET A 46 17.68 10.72 -16.68
N THR A 47 17.99 11.99 -16.42
CA THR A 47 17.00 13.03 -16.14
C THR A 47 16.94 14.06 -17.26
N SER A 48 15.96 14.94 -17.22
CA SER A 48 15.86 16.09 -18.16
C SER A 48 16.99 17.11 -17.97
N ASP A 49 17.66 17.11 -16.80
CA ASP A 49 18.90 17.86 -16.58
C ASP A 49 20.08 17.03 -17.11
N PRO A 50 20.79 17.48 -18.18
CA PRO A 50 21.93 16.77 -18.74
C PRO A 50 23.12 16.60 -17.78
N ASP A 51 23.17 17.42 -16.73
CA ASP A 51 24.19 17.37 -15.70
C ASP A 51 23.81 16.51 -14.48
N LEU A 52 22.63 15.84 -14.51
CA LEU A 52 22.18 14.95 -13.45
C LEU A 52 21.67 13.62 -14.00
N HIS A 53 22.23 12.55 -13.49
CA HIS A 53 21.66 11.21 -13.61
C HIS A 53 21.79 10.43 -12.31
N PHE A 54 20.97 9.39 -12.17
CA PHE A 54 21.07 8.48 -11.03
C PHE A 54 21.58 7.12 -11.46
N ARG A 55 22.38 6.51 -10.58
CA ARG A 55 22.89 5.14 -10.75
C ARG A 55 22.54 4.30 -9.53
N MET A 56 21.99 3.12 -9.79
CA MET A 56 21.63 2.13 -8.78
C MET A 56 22.65 1.00 -8.79
N ASP A 57 23.33 0.78 -7.66
CA ASP A 57 24.41 -0.18 -7.52
C ASP A 57 24.06 -1.28 -6.50
N ALA A 58 24.30 -2.54 -6.85
CA ALA A 58 24.29 -3.66 -5.91
C ALA A 58 25.74 -4.04 -5.56
N LYS A 59 26.06 -4.04 -4.27
CA LYS A 59 27.36 -4.40 -3.71
C LYS A 59 27.21 -5.52 -2.67
N GLU A 60 28.28 -6.10 -2.20
CA GLU A 60 28.23 -7.07 -1.09
C GLU A 60 27.62 -6.49 0.17
N THR A 61 27.76 -5.19 0.38
CA THR A 61 27.24 -4.45 1.55
C THR A 61 25.80 -3.99 1.41
N GLY A 62 25.13 -4.21 0.28
CA GLY A 62 23.73 -3.85 0.04
C GLY A 62 23.48 -3.16 -1.29
N PHE A 63 22.35 -2.49 -1.37
CA PHE A 63 21.89 -1.75 -2.54
C PHE A 63 22.04 -0.25 -2.30
N TYR A 64 22.38 0.49 -3.35
CA TYR A 64 22.70 1.91 -3.24
C TYR A 64 22.10 2.69 -4.39
N GLU A 65 21.72 3.92 -4.10
CA GLU A 65 21.34 4.94 -5.07
C GLU A 65 22.38 6.07 -5.04
N THR A 66 22.87 6.44 -6.21
CA THR A 66 23.88 7.48 -6.37
C THR A 66 23.37 8.54 -7.34
N GLY A 67 23.20 9.77 -6.86
CA GLY A 67 23.07 10.95 -7.71
C GLY A 67 24.46 11.34 -8.23
N VAL A 68 24.59 11.49 -9.54
CA VAL A 68 25.83 11.90 -10.22
C VAL A 68 25.58 13.25 -10.86
N PHE A 69 26.33 14.27 -10.41
CA PHE A 69 26.18 15.65 -10.80
C PHE A 69 27.38 16.05 -11.68
N TRP A 70 27.09 16.80 -12.72
CA TRP A 70 28.02 17.35 -13.68
C TRP A 70 28.84 16.28 -14.45
N GLN A 71 29.55 16.77 -15.43
CA GLN A 71 30.42 15.94 -16.24
C GLN A 71 31.90 16.06 -15.75
N PRO A 72 32.75 15.07 -16.04
CA PRO A 72 34.17 15.23 -15.77
C PRO A 72 34.73 16.51 -16.43
N PRO A 73 35.67 17.23 -15.76
CA PRO A 73 36.37 16.84 -14.52
C PRO A 73 35.66 17.22 -13.22
N ASP A 74 34.57 18.00 -13.25
CA ASP A 74 33.93 18.55 -12.06
C ASP A 74 32.87 17.63 -11.43
N GLN A 75 32.80 16.39 -11.86
CA GLN A 75 31.82 15.41 -11.41
C GLN A 75 31.81 15.23 -9.89
N LYS A 76 30.62 15.33 -9.30
CA LYS A 76 30.35 15.05 -7.88
C LYS A 76 29.32 13.94 -7.75
N THR A 77 29.34 13.24 -6.64
CA THR A 77 28.40 12.17 -6.35
C THR A 77 27.86 12.28 -4.93
N ARG A 78 26.57 11.92 -4.75
CA ARG A 78 25.97 11.64 -3.45
C ARG A 78 25.41 10.23 -3.49
N THR A 79 25.90 9.36 -2.62
CA THR A 79 25.49 7.95 -2.55
C THR A 79 24.83 7.67 -1.21
N GLU A 80 23.63 7.11 -1.24
CA GLU A 80 22.92 6.65 -0.07
C GLU A 80 22.60 5.15 -0.21
N ARG A 81 22.57 4.46 0.93
CA ARG A 81 22.19 3.06 0.99
C ARG A 81 20.69 2.93 0.99
N ILE A 82 20.14 1.99 0.25
CA ILE A 82 18.74 1.58 0.38
C ILE A 82 18.61 0.72 1.63
N ASP A 83 17.88 1.20 2.63
CA ASP A 83 17.71 0.51 3.91
C ASP A 83 16.33 -0.14 4.05
N ILE A 84 15.30 0.43 3.41
CA ILE A 84 13.94 -0.10 3.39
C ILE A 84 13.37 0.03 1.98
N VAL A 85 12.72 -1.02 1.51
CA VAL A 85 11.91 -1.04 0.29
C VAL A 85 10.46 -0.78 0.70
N THR A 86 9.79 0.18 0.08
CA THR A 86 8.37 0.50 0.30
C THR A 86 7.58 0.26 -0.98
N GLY A 87 6.46 -0.44 -0.87
CA GLY A 87 5.63 -0.89 -1.98
C GLY A 87 5.79 -2.38 -2.25
N SER A 88 4.66 -3.06 -2.45
CA SER A 88 4.59 -4.51 -2.71
C SER A 88 5.16 -4.91 -4.08
N GLY A 89 5.40 -3.95 -4.95
CA GLY A 89 5.81 -4.19 -6.33
C GLY A 89 4.65 -4.27 -7.33
N ASP A 90 3.40 -4.19 -6.90
CA ASP A 90 2.25 -4.20 -7.82
C ASP A 90 2.24 -3.00 -8.78
N LYS A 91 2.56 -1.83 -8.26
CA LYS A 91 2.69 -0.60 -9.05
C LYS A 91 4.13 -0.13 -9.16
N GLY A 92 4.89 -0.36 -8.11
CA GLY A 92 6.28 0.02 -8.05
C GLY A 92 6.85 -0.14 -6.65
N GLN A 93 8.08 0.31 -6.50
CA GLN A 93 8.78 0.36 -5.23
C GLN A 93 9.49 1.70 -5.08
N THR A 94 9.38 2.28 -3.89
CA THR A 94 10.11 3.46 -3.44
C THR A 94 11.11 3.03 -2.37
N TYR A 95 12.21 3.73 -2.26
CA TYR A 95 13.29 3.33 -1.36
C TYR A 95 13.52 4.38 -0.29
N LEU A 96 13.84 3.90 0.92
CA LEU A 96 14.10 4.75 2.07
C LEU A 96 15.51 4.49 2.59
N TYR A 97 16.12 5.50 3.19
CA TYR A 97 17.44 5.42 3.77
C TYR A 97 17.54 6.13 5.13
N TRP A 98 18.45 5.68 5.97
CA TRP A 98 18.73 6.26 7.27
C TRP A 98 19.85 7.29 7.22
N LYS A 99 19.58 8.49 7.74
CA LYS A 99 20.60 9.51 8.03
C LYS A 99 20.62 9.76 9.55
N GLY A 100 21.54 9.11 10.26
CA GLY A 100 21.43 9.02 11.71
C GLY A 100 20.17 8.24 12.11
N ASP A 101 19.36 8.80 12.98
CA ASP A 101 18.07 8.22 13.39
C ASP A 101 16.88 8.80 12.60
N GLN A 102 17.14 9.57 11.55
CA GLN A 102 16.11 10.10 10.65
C GLN A 102 15.94 9.23 9.42
N LEU A 103 14.69 9.05 8.99
CA LEU A 103 14.32 8.29 7.80
C LEU A 103 13.92 9.24 6.68
N PHE A 104 14.48 9.03 5.49
CA PHE A 104 14.24 9.83 4.30
C PHE A 104 13.89 8.95 3.10
N GLN A 105 13.18 9.53 2.13
CA GLN A 105 12.89 8.91 0.85
C GLN A 105 14.01 9.20 -0.16
N LEU A 106 14.35 8.21 -0.98
CA LEU A 106 15.26 8.35 -2.10
C LEU A 106 14.55 8.89 -3.35
N PRO A 107 15.26 9.68 -4.18
CA PRO A 107 14.68 10.34 -5.35
C PRO A 107 14.31 9.39 -6.52
N VAL A 108 14.80 8.14 -6.55
CA VAL A 108 14.47 7.19 -7.60
C VAL A 108 13.59 6.05 -7.08
N SER A 109 12.59 5.69 -7.87
CA SER A 109 11.68 4.57 -7.65
C SER A 109 11.75 3.58 -8.81
N TYR A 110 11.33 2.34 -8.58
CA TYR A 110 11.08 1.38 -9.63
C TYR A 110 9.59 1.35 -9.98
N TRP A 111 9.26 1.44 -11.27
CA TRP A 111 7.89 1.41 -11.75
C TRP A 111 7.60 0.11 -12.50
N THR A 112 6.65 -0.66 -12.00
CA THR A 112 6.43 -2.03 -12.47
C THR A 112 5.90 -2.11 -13.89
N ASP A 113 4.94 -1.25 -14.25
CA ASP A 113 4.37 -1.25 -15.60
C ASP A 113 5.40 -0.85 -16.66
N LEU A 114 6.38 0.02 -16.32
CA LEU A 114 7.51 0.40 -17.19
C LEU A 114 8.67 -0.59 -17.12
N LYS A 115 8.71 -1.45 -16.10
CA LYS A 115 9.85 -2.33 -15.77
C LYS A 115 11.18 -1.58 -15.70
N GLY A 116 11.14 -0.37 -15.15
CA GLY A 116 12.26 0.57 -15.17
C GLY A 116 12.28 1.53 -13.99
N TRP A 117 13.39 2.26 -13.94
CA TRP A 117 13.61 3.32 -12.98
C TRP A 117 12.85 4.59 -13.41
N ILE A 118 12.40 5.34 -12.44
CA ILE A 118 11.67 6.60 -12.63
C ILE A 118 11.94 7.52 -11.44
N THR A 119 11.80 8.81 -11.61
CA THR A 119 11.77 9.76 -10.50
C THR A 119 10.67 9.36 -9.50
N SER A 120 10.97 9.40 -8.21
CA SER A 120 9.98 9.02 -7.18
C SER A 120 8.72 9.90 -7.24
N PRO A 121 7.52 9.34 -7.04
CA PRO A 121 6.28 10.12 -7.08
C PRO A 121 6.35 11.35 -6.16
N GLY A 122 5.98 12.51 -6.70
CA GLY A 122 6.00 13.79 -6.00
C GLY A 122 7.38 14.45 -5.89
N TYR A 123 8.39 13.92 -6.58
CA TYR A 123 9.66 14.60 -6.82
C TYR A 123 9.65 15.30 -8.18
N SER A 124 10.38 16.39 -8.29
CA SER A 124 10.62 17.04 -9.58
C SER A 124 11.74 16.32 -10.34
N GLU A 125 11.52 16.04 -11.62
CA GLU A 125 12.55 15.52 -12.50
C GLU A 125 13.70 16.52 -12.62
N GLY A 126 14.93 16.02 -12.78
CA GLY A 126 16.12 16.86 -12.86
C GLY A 126 16.58 17.45 -11.53
N VAL A 127 16.01 17.03 -10.41
CA VAL A 127 16.38 17.47 -9.07
C VAL A 127 16.78 16.27 -8.20
N ALA A 128 17.98 16.32 -7.64
CA ALA A 128 18.47 15.30 -6.71
C ALA A 128 18.14 15.69 -5.26
N ASP A 129 16.88 15.55 -4.89
CA ASP A 129 16.43 15.75 -3.51
C ASP A 129 16.53 14.46 -2.70
N PHE A 130 17.47 14.41 -1.77
CA PHE A 130 17.63 13.29 -0.83
C PHE A 130 17.08 13.62 0.57
N ASP A 131 16.51 14.78 0.78
CA ASP A 131 16.18 15.26 2.12
C ASP A 131 14.65 15.29 2.38
N ARG A 132 13.85 14.54 1.60
CA ARG A 132 12.42 14.38 1.84
C ARG A 132 12.17 13.48 3.05
N PRO A 133 11.65 14.02 4.17
CA PRO A 133 11.45 13.25 5.39
C PRO A 133 10.29 12.27 5.24
N ILE A 134 10.41 11.09 5.84
CA ILE A 134 9.32 10.14 5.99
C ILE A 134 8.66 10.36 7.34
N LEU A 135 7.44 10.89 7.30
CA LEU A 135 6.65 11.19 8.50
C LEU A 135 5.94 9.93 9.04
N PRO A 136 5.59 9.90 10.34
CA PRO A 136 4.88 8.78 10.94
C PRO A 136 3.62 8.38 10.17
N ARG A 137 2.85 9.35 9.68
CA ARG A 137 1.62 9.09 8.90
C ARG A 137 1.87 8.31 7.61
N CYS A 138 3.01 8.51 6.95
CA CYS A 138 3.39 7.72 5.77
C CYS A 138 3.58 6.24 6.14
N LEU A 139 4.27 6.00 7.27
CA LEU A 139 4.59 4.66 7.75
C LEU A 139 3.37 3.91 8.28
N GLU A 140 2.34 4.60 8.79
CA GLU A 140 1.12 3.95 9.27
C GLU A 140 0.38 3.15 8.20
N CYS A 141 0.52 3.53 6.91
CA CYS A 141 -0.05 2.80 5.78
C CYS A 141 0.91 1.77 5.17
N HIS A 142 2.21 1.88 5.46
CA HIS A 142 3.25 1.05 4.84
C HIS A 142 3.97 0.11 5.82
N ALA A 143 3.70 0.24 7.11
CA ALA A 143 4.32 -0.59 8.14
C ALA A 143 3.32 -0.89 9.26
N THR A 144 3.61 -1.91 10.03
CA THR A 144 2.83 -2.25 11.23
C THR A 144 3.17 -1.32 12.37
N TYR A 145 4.45 -1.00 12.53
CA TYR A 145 4.92 -0.17 13.64
C TYR A 145 6.27 0.47 13.34
N PHE A 146 6.45 1.69 13.84
CA PHE A 146 7.74 2.37 13.99
C PHE A 146 7.76 3.11 15.33
N GLU A 147 8.80 2.88 16.14
CA GLU A 147 9.00 3.58 17.39
C GLU A 147 9.61 4.96 17.12
N SER A 148 8.79 6.01 17.26
CA SER A 148 9.24 7.39 17.10
C SER A 148 10.11 7.82 18.28
N ILE A 149 11.15 8.59 17.98
CA ILE A 149 11.99 9.29 18.96
C ILE A 149 11.47 10.73 19.04
N PRO A 150 10.96 11.18 20.19
CA PRO A 150 10.50 12.56 20.34
C PRO A 150 11.62 13.57 20.00
N SER A 151 11.33 14.52 19.16
CA SER A 151 12.27 15.56 18.73
C SER A 151 11.53 16.87 18.44
N GLU A 152 12.07 18.00 18.92
CA GLU A 152 11.56 19.33 18.59
C GLU A 152 11.99 19.79 17.18
N LYS A 153 12.94 19.08 16.55
CA LYS A 153 13.53 19.49 15.26
C LYS A 153 12.75 18.96 14.05
N ALA A 154 12.27 17.73 14.13
CA ALA A 154 11.53 17.06 13.06
C ALA A 154 10.82 15.81 13.58
N GLU A 155 9.79 15.36 12.86
CA GLU A 155 8.97 14.19 13.22
C GLU A 155 9.53 12.86 12.70
N ASN A 156 10.52 12.87 11.80
CA ASN A 156 11.04 11.69 11.12
C ASN A 156 12.22 11.00 11.85
N TYR A 157 12.23 11.07 13.18
CA TYR A 157 13.19 10.36 14.03
C TYR A 157 12.59 9.05 14.55
N TYR A 158 13.31 7.93 14.31
CA TYR A 158 12.84 6.60 14.71
C TYR A 158 13.98 5.74 15.26
N LYS A 159 13.64 4.79 16.12
CA LYS A 159 14.58 3.76 16.58
C LYS A 159 14.80 2.73 15.46
N LYS A 160 16.05 2.52 15.06
CA LYS A 160 16.45 1.56 14.01
C LYS A 160 16.18 0.09 14.33
N THR A 161 15.85 -0.22 15.56
CA THR A 161 15.51 -1.58 16.04
C THR A 161 14.05 -1.69 16.48
N GLY A 162 13.30 -0.57 16.48
CA GLY A 162 11.94 -0.47 16.98
C GLY A 162 10.90 -0.37 15.87
N PHE A 163 10.97 -1.23 14.84
CA PHE A 163 9.99 -1.23 13.76
C PHE A 163 9.57 -2.65 13.35
N VAL A 164 8.37 -2.75 12.77
CA VAL A 164 7.82 -3.94 12.12
C VAL A 164 7.37 -3.55 10.72
N LEU A 165 8.10 -4.02 9.71
CA LEU A 165 7.83 -3.76 8.31
C LEU A 165 6.62 -4.58 7.80
N GLY A 166 6.05 -4.13 6.68
CA GLY A 166 4.82 -4.69 6.13
C GLY A 166 3.62 -4.46 7.04
N ILE A 167 2.44 -4.78 6.57
CA ILE A 167 1.23 -4.84 7.40
C ILE A 167 1.16 -6.24 7.97
N SER A 168 1.40 -6.40 9.27
CA SER A 168 1.34 -7.68 9.98
C SER A 168 -0.06 -7.97 10.51
N CYS A 169 -0.26 -9.18 11.04
CA CYS A 169 -1.51 -9.63 11.64
C CYS A 169 -2.06 -8.62 12.67
N GLU A 170 -1.18 -8.07 13.50
CA GLU A 170 -1.55 -7.17 14.60
C GLU A 170 -2.12 -5.82 14.10
N ARG A 171 -1.87 -5.43 12.84
CA ARG A 171 -2.43 -4.18 12.30
C ARG A 171 -3.95 -4.24 12.12
N CYS A 172 -4.49 -5.42 11.87
CA CYS A 172 -5.92 -5.67 11.69
C CYS A 172 -6.57 -6.35 12.89
N HIS A 173 -5.79 -7.18 13.61
CA HIS A 173 -6.31 -7.97 14.73
C HIS A 173 -5.99 -7.37 16.11
N GLY A 174 -5.18 -6.32 16.17
CA GLY A 174 -4.71 -5.73 17.41
C GLY A 174 -3.59 -6.54 18.09
N PRO A 175 -3.13 -6.09 19.28
CA PRO A 175 -1.99 -6.71 19.95
C PRO A 175 -2.25 -8.16 20.34
N GLY A 176 -1.48 -9.10 19.77
CA GLY A 176 -1.71 -10.54 19.92
C GLY A 176 -1.09 -11.19 21.16
N ARG A 177 -0.29 -10.48 21.96
CA ARG A 177 0.46 -11.09 23.09
C ARG A 177 -0.44 -11.78 24.11
N ALA A 178 -1.49 -11.11 24.55
CA ALA A 178 -2.41 -11.66 25.55
C ALA A 178 -3.17 -12.87 25.01
N HIS A 179 -3.57 -12.83 23.73
CA HIS A 179 -4.17 -13.95 23.02
C HIS A 179 -3.23 -15.17 22.99
N ALA A 180 -2.01 -14.99 22.51
CA ALA A 180 -1.04 -16.09 22.41
C ALA A 180 -0.69 -16.69 23.77
N GLN A 181 -0.59 -15.88 24.82
CA GLN A 181 -0.36 -16.38 26.18
C GLN A 181 -1.56 -17.18 26.70
N TYR A 182 -2.77 -16.70 26.47
CA TYR A 182 -3.99 -17.39 26.87
C TYR A 182 -4.11 -18.77 26.18
N GLU A 183 -3.95 -18.85 24.87
CA GLU A 183 -4.08 -20.09 24.11
C GLU A 183 -2.96 -21.09 24.49
N ARG A 184 -1.72 -20.66 24.68
CA ARG A 184 -0.62 -21.52 25.15
C ARG A 184 -0.86 -22.08 26.55
N SER A 185 -1.58 -21.35 27.42
CA SER A 185 -1.91 -21.84 28.75
C SER A 185 -3.01 -22.90 28.79
N ARG A 186 -3.69 -23.14 27.64
CA ARG A 186 -4.84 -24.04 27.51
C ARG A 186 -4.79 -24.90 26.24
N PRO A 187 -3.74 -25.71 26.04
CA PRO A 187 -3.50 -26.40 24.78
C PRO A 187 -4.61 -27.40 24.40
N ASP A 188 -5.34 -27.93 25.39
CA ASP A 188 -6.40 -28.91 25.19
C ASP A 188 -7.82 -28.29 25.14
N ALA A 189 -7.95 -26.96 25.28
CA ALA A 189 -9.25 -26.33 25.25
C ALA A 189 -9.71 -26.13 23.79
N VAL A 190 -10.94 -26.51 23.49
CA VAL A 190 -11.58 -26.09 22.22
C VAL A 190 -11.66 -24.56 22.26
N SER A 191 -11.01 -23.91 21.29
CA SER A 191 -11.02 -22.45 21.20
C SER A 191 -12.45 -21.94 21.11
N SER A 192 -12.89 -21.17 22.07
CA SER A 192 -14.24 -20.58 22.13
C SER A 192 -14.33 -19.22 21.41
N GLY A 193 -13.38 -18.95 20.50
CA GLY A 193 -13.28 -17.65 19.79
C GLY A 193 -12.19 -16.76 20.36
N GLY A 194 -11.87 -15.67 19.65
CA GLY A 194 -10.69 -14.83 19.85
C GLY A 194 -10.59 -14.14 21.21
N HIS A 195 -10.16 -14.86 22.23
CA HIS A 195 -9.91 -14.26 23.53
C HIS A 195 -8.75 -13.25 23.44
N SER A 196 -8.99 -12.02 23.90
CA SER A 196 -8.00 -10.94 23.94
C SER A 196 -7.39 -10.58 22.57
N ILE A 197 -8.14 -10.80 21.49
CA ILE A 197 -7.77 -10.39 20.13
C ILE A 197 -9.05 -10.00 19.36
N VAL A 198 -8.92 -9.11 18.41
CA VAL A 198 -10.05 -8.69 17.57
C VAL A 198 -10.16 -9.61 16.36
N ASN A 199 -11.35 -10.14 16.11
CA ASN A 199 -11.71 -10.69 14.82
C ASN A 199 -12.50 -9.62 14.04
N PRO A 200 -11.94 -8.96 13.01
CA PRO A 200 -12.65 -7.92 12.28
C PRO A 200 -14.00 -8.38 11.70
N ALA A 201 -14.13 -9.64 11.31
CA ALA A 201 -15.39 -10.18 10.77
C ALA A 201 -16.54 -10.21 11.80
N SER A 202 -16.24 -10.20 13.10
CA SER A 202 -17.25 -10.18 14.17
C SER A 202 -17.64 -8.76 14.61
N LEU A 203 -16.98 -7.73 14.09
CA LEU A 203 -17.26 -6.34 14.42
C LEU A 203 -18.54 -5.85 13.72
N PRO A 204 -19.22 -4.81 14.24
CA PRO A 204 -20.23 -4.08 13.49
C PRO A 204 -19.67 -3.58 12.14
N ARG A 205 -20.50 -3.55 11.10
CA ARG A 205 -20.13 -3.17 9.72
C ARG A 205 -19.23 -1.94 9.66
N GLU A 206 -19.58 -0.89 10.38
CA GLU A 206 -18.81 0.34 10.41
C GLU A 206 -17.38 0.12 10.90
N ARG A 207 -17.22 -0.61 11.99
CA ARG A 207 -15.91 -0.95 12.58
C ARG A 207 -15.08 -1.86 11.66
N GLN A 208 -15.73 -2.80 10.93
CA GLN A 208 -15.04 -3.58 9.91
C GLN A 208 -14.45 -2.69 8.82
N ILE A 209 -15.20 -1.70 8.35
CA ILE A 209 -14.74 -0.76 7.31
C ILE A 209 -13.62 0.13 7.84
N GLU A 210 -13.69 0.57 9.08
CA GLU A 210 -12.67 1.42 9.70
C GLU A 210 -11.32 0.74 9.84
N VAL A 211 -11.27 -0.57 10.03
CA VAL A 211 -10.01 -1.34 9.98
C VAL A 211 -9.31 -1.14 8.62
N CYS A 212 -10.06 -1.04 7.54
CA CYS A 212 -9.49 -0.76 6.22
C CYS A 212 -9.24 0.74 6.01
N ALA A 213 -10.14 1.58 6.52
CA ALA A 213 -10.14 3.03 6.33
C ALA A 213 -8.91 3.72 6.94
N GLN A 214 -8.25 3.12 7.93
CA GLN A 214 -7.02 3.67 8.50
C GLN A 214 -5.95 3.95 7.43
N CYS A 215 -5.96 3.17 6.31
CA CYS A 215 -5.05 3.32 5.17
C CYS A 215 -5.79 3.63 3.86
N HIS A 216 -7.03 3.12 3.69
CA HIS A 216 -7.82 3.23 2.46
C HIS A 216 -8.96 4.27 2.55
N GLY A 217 -8.98 5.10 3.59
CA GLY A 217 -9.94 6.19 3.79
C GLY A 217 -9.45 7.57 3.33
N GLY A 218 -8.25 7.63 2.71
CA GLY A 218 -7.58 8.88 2.31
C GLY A 218 -6.51 9.32 3.32
N ILE A 219 -5.74 10.32 2.92
CA ILE A 219 -4.73 10.93 3.79
C ILE A 219 -5.45 11.81 4.80
N GLY A 220 -5.65 11.27 6.00
CA GLY A 220 -6.27 12.00 7.10
C GLY A 220 -5.27 12.77 7.95
N GLN A 221 -5.80 13.64 8.82
CA GLN A 221 -5.00 14.35 9.81
C GLN A 221 -4.99 13.54 11.12
N PRO A 222 -3.80 13.15 11.63
CA PRO A 222 -3.72 12.42 12.89
C PRO A 222 -4.15 13.33 14.05
N ILE A 223 -4.93 12.77 14.98
CA ILE A 223 -5.36 13.42 16.23
C ILE A 223 -4.91 12.64 17.47
N ALA A 224 -4.34 11.47 17.26
CA ALA A 224 -3.72 10.63 18.28
C ALA A 224 -2.29 10.24 17.83
N PRO A 225 -1.44 9.73 18.73
CA PRO A 225 -0.12 9.26 18.36
C PRO A 225 -0.14 8.24 17.24
N ALA A 226 0.85 8.29 16.35
CA ALA A 226 0.97 7.32 15.26
C ALA A 226 1.01 5.88 15.80
N PHE A 227 0.44 4.95 15.04
CA PHE A 227 0.32 3.52 15.37
C PHE A 227 -0.51 3.20 16.63
N SER A 228 -1.26 4.18 17.18
CA SER A 228 -2.08 3.96 18.38
C SER A 228 -3.48 3.41 18.08
N TYR A 229 -3.92 3.38 16.81
CA TYR A 229 -5.23 2.83 16.46
C TYR A 229 -5.38 1.38 16.88
N VAL A 230 -6.46 1.11 17.60
CA VAL A 230 -6.84 -0.23 18.03
C VAL A 230 -8.04 -0.69 17.20
N PRO A 231 -7.93 -1.78 16.42
CA PRO A 231 -9.03 -2.32 15.64
C PRO A 231 -10.29 -2.55 16.48
N GLY A 232 -11.42 -2.13 15.93
CA GLY A 232 -12.72 -2.18 16.65
C GLY A 232 -13.07 -0.92 17.44
N GLN A 233 -12.12 -0.05 17.71
CA GLN A 233 -12.39 1.28 18.24
C GLN A 233 -12.81 2.25 17.12
N PRO A 234 -13.57 3.33 17.43
CA PRO A 234 -13.88 4.37 16.45
C PRO A 234 -12.60 4.99 15.87
N LEU A 235 -12.45 4.93 14.53
CA LEU A 235 -11.26 5.47 13.86
C LEU A 235 -11.16 6.99 14.00
N GLU A 236 -12.30 7.67 14.14
CA GLU A 236 -12.37 9.12 14.37
C GLU A 236 -11.68 9.60 15.64
N ASN A 237 -11.39 8.70 16.60
CA ASN A 237 -10.60 9.01 17.80
C ASN A 237 -9.09 9.09 17.52
N TYR A 238 -8.65 8.68 16.34
CA TYR A 238 -7.22 8.56 15.99
C TYR A 238 -6.83 9.42 14.79
N VAL A 239 -7.74 9.55 13.81
CA VAL A 239 -7.49 10.29 12.59
C VAL A 239 -8.78 10.93 12.07
N THR A 240 -8.71 12.19 11.70
CA THR A 240 -9.78 12.86 10.95
C THR A 240 -9.60 12.56 9.47
N LEU A 241 -10.45 11.72 8.90
CA LEU A 241 -10.45 11.43 7.47
C LEU A 241 -11.08 12.60 6.69
N PRO A 242 -10.63 12.85 5.45
CA PRO A 242 -11.28 13.83 4.59
C PRO A 242 -12.72 13.39 4.31
N HIS A 243 -13.68 14.29 4.55
CA HIS A 243 -15.03 14.10 4.07
C HIS A 243 -15.05 14.39 2.57
N PRO A 244 -15.36 13.41 1.71
CA PRO A 244 -15.57 13.72 0.31
C PRO A 244 -16.89 14.47 0.17
N ASP A 245 -16.83 15.78 -0.11
CA ASP A 245 -18.00 16.49 -0.63
C ASP A 245 -18.55 15.76 -1.85
N ALA A 246 -19.86 15.84 -2.06
CA ALA A 246 -20.52 15.13 -3.16
C ALA A 246 -19.87 15.40 -4.53
N ASP A 247 -19.28 16.58 -4.69
CA ASP A 247 -18.59 17.05 -5.91
C ASP A 247 -17.06 16.95 -5.84
N ALA A 248 -16.47 16.58 -4.70
CA ALA A 248 -15.04 16.44 -4.59
C ALA A 248 -14.55 15.33 -5.51
N ARG A 249 -13.54 15.62 -6.33
CA ARG A 249 -12.84 14.64 -7.16
C ARG A 249 -11.92 13.81 -6.28
N VAL A 250 -12.49 12.78 -5.68
CA VAL A 250 -11.74 11.83 -4.85
C VAL A 250 -10.76 11.07 -5.73
N ASP A 251 -9.47 11.11 -5.40
CA ASP A 251 -8.45 10.36 -6.11
C ASP A 251 -8.66 8.86 -5.92
N VAL A 252 -8.34 8.06 -6.92
CA VAL A 252 -8.46 6.59 -6.87
C VAL A 252 -7.44 5.96 -5.93
N HIS A 253 -6.34 6.66 -5.61
CA HIS A 253 -5.35 6.20 -4.66
C HIS A 253 -5.76 6.53 -3.22
N GLY A 254 -5.79 5.51 -2.35
CA GLY A 254 -6.02 5.68 -0.92
C GLY A 254 -7.46 6.04 -0.51
N ASN A 255 -8.40 6.18 -1.45
CA ASN A 255 -9.79 6.58 -1.15
C ASN A 255 -10.82 5.51 -1.49
N GLN A 256 -10.46 4.24 -1.42
CA GLN A 256 -11.36 3.13 -1.78
C GLN A 256 -12.63 3.13 -0.95
N VAL A 257 -12.54 3.47 0.34
CA VAL A 257 -13.72 3.56 1.23
C VAL A 257 -14.71 4.62 0.74
N ALA A 258 -14.25 5.85 0.55
CA ALA A 258 -15.10 6.95 0.11
C ALA A 258 -15.72 6.69 -1.28
N LEU A 259 -14.97 6.09 -2.21
CA LEU A 259 -15.46 5.72 -3.53
C LEU A 259 -16.51 4.60 -3.44
N THR A 260 -16.26 3.56 -2.64
CA THR A 260 -17.22 2.46 -2.45
C THR A 260 -18.53 2.96 -1.83
N GLN A 261 -18.48 3.87 -0.87
CA GLN A 261 -19.66 4.47 -0.22
C GLN A 261 -20.57 5.22 -1.21
N ARG A 262 -20.07 5.68 -2.35
CA ARG A 262 -20.87 6.28 -3.42
C ARG A 262 -21.66 5.25 -4.22
N SER A 263 -21.31 3.98 -4.14
CA SER A 263 -21.93 2.90 -4.91
C SER A 263 -23.32 2.55 -4.40
N ARG A 264 -24.26 2.34 -5.33
CA ARG A 264 -25.65 1.99 -4.97
C ARG A 264 -25.70 0.66 -4.22
N CYS A 265 -24.94 -0.36 -4.68
CA CYS A 265 -24.89 -1.66 -4.03
C CYS A 265 -24.39 -1.56 -2.58
N TYR A 266 -23.37 -0.75 -2.30
CA TYR A 266 -22.91 -0.50 -0.94
C TYR A 266 -23.99 0.11 -0.05
N ARG A 267 -24.73 1.13 -0.57
CA ARG A 267 -25.78 1.83 0.17
C ARG A 267 -27.05 0.99 0.40
N SER A 268 -27.26 -0.01 -0.45
CA SER A 268 -28.47 -0.86 -0.42
C SER A 268 -28.21 -2.25 0.21
N SER A 269 -27.03 -2.50 0.77
CA SER A 269 -26.67 -3.78 1.35
C SER A 269 -25.82 -3.62 2.62
N GLN A 270 -25.49 -4.73 3.26
CA GLN A 270 -24.57 -4.79 4.40
C GLN A 270 -23.14 -5.14 3.98
N MET A 271 -22.77 -4.97 2.70
CA MET A 271 -21.44 -5.30 2.21
C MET A 271 -20.33 -4.52 2.93
N THR A 272 -19.22 -5.18 3.12
CA THR A 272 -17.97 -4.66 3.64
C THR A 272 -16.87 -4.87 2.60
N CYS A 273 -15.64 -4.49 2.89
CA CYS A 273 -14.50 -4.73 2.00
C CYS A 273 -14.27 -6.23 1.77
N THR A 274 -14.44 -7.05 2.81
CA THR A 274 -14.27 -8.51 2.74
C THR A 274 -15.40 -9.24 2.00
N THR A 275 -16.48 -8.55 1.63
CA THR A 275 -17.47 -9.13 0.70
C THR A 275 -16.83 -9.42 -0.65
N CYS A 276 -15.85 -8.61 -1.07
CA CYS A 276 -15.18 -8.75 -2.36
C CYS A 276 -13.71 -9.19 -2.23
N HIS A 277 -13.04 -8.89 -1.12
CA HIS A 277 -11.62 -9.13 -0.93
C HIS A 277 -11.36 -10.27 0.06
N GLU A 278 -10.52 -11.24 -0.36
CA GLU A 278 -9.87 -12.17 0.56
C GLU A 278 -8.57 -11.52 1.07
N VAL A 279 -8.59 -11.11 2.34
CA VAL A 279 -7.50 -10.31 2.92
C VAL A 279 -6.28 -11.13 3.34
N HIS A 280 -6.43 -12.46 3.47
CA HIS A 280 -5.36 -13.37 3.88
C HIS A 280 -4.68 -14.11 2.72
N ALA A 281 -5.14 -13.89 1.49
CA ALA A 281 -4.56 -14.51 0.31
C ALA A 281 -4.43 -13.50 -0.84
N PRO A 282 -3.45 -13.66 -1.74
CA PRO A 282 -3.35 -12.80 -2.92
C PRO A 282 -4.47 -13.11 -3.90
N GLU A 283 -5.32 -12.13 -4.19
CA GLU A 283 -6.38 -12.22 -5.21
C GLU A 283 -6.13 -11.14 -6.28
N ARG A 284 -6.11 -11.54 -7.56
CA ARG A 284 -5.85 -10.60 -8.65
C ARG A 284 -6.67 -10.86 -9.91
N ALA A 285 -7.28 -12.02 -10.07
CA ALA A 285 -8.03 -12.36 -11.26
C ALA A 285 -9.38 -11.62 -11.31
N ALA A 286 -9.69 -10.98 -12.45
CA ALA A 286 -10.95 -10.28 -12.65
C ALA A 286 -12.17 -11.19 -12.44
N ALA A 287 -12.06 -12.47 -12.84
CA ALA A 287 -13.10 -13.47 -12.68
C ALA A 287 -13.45 -13.72 -11.21
N THR A 288 -12.47 -13.77 -10.31
CA THR A 288 -12.70 -13.94 -8.86
C THR A 288 -13.57 -12.82 -8.30
N TYR A 289 -13.32 -11.56 -8.71
CA TYR A 289 -14.18 -10.44 -8.29
C TYR A 289 -15.55 -10.49 -8.95
N SER A 290 -15.63 -10.94 -10.22
CA SER A 290 -16.90 -11.09 -10.92
C SER A 290 -17.81 -12.12 -10.23
N GLU A 291 -17.25 -13.23 -9.72
CA GLU A 291 -18.00 -14.21 -8.92
C GLU A 291 -18.63 -13.59 -7.66
N LYS A 292 -17.92 -12.64 -7.01
CA LYS A 292 -18.48 -11.91 -5.85
C LYS A 292 -19.66 -11.02 -6.27
N CYS A 293 -19.59 -10.38 -7.44
CA CYS A 293 -20.72 -9.60 -7.98
C CYS A 293 -21.95 -10.48 -8.25
N LEU A 294 -21.72 -11.67 -8.81
CA LEU A 294 -22.77 -12.63 -9.18
C LEU A 294 -23.46 -13.32 -7.98
N GLN A 295 -22.96 -13.12 -6.77
CA GLN A 295 -23.70 -13.52 -5.56
C GLN A 295 -24.99 -12.70 -5.33
N CYS A 296 -25.06 -11.50 -5.91
CA CYS A 296 -26.19 -10.57 -5.78
C CYS A 296 -26.82 -10.23 -7.14
N HIS A 297 -26.03 -10.24 -8.23
CA HIS A 297 -26.48 -9.87 -9.58
C HIS A 297 -26.66 -11.11 -10.46
N GLN A 298 -27.62 -11.03 -11.41
CA GLN A 298 -27.82 -12.04 -12.44
C GLN A 298 -27.22 -11.55 -13.78
N ASP A 299 -26.83 -12.47 -14.64
CA ASP A 299 -26.26 -12.15 -15.96
C ASP A 299 -27.14 -11.18 -16.77
N ARG A 300 -28.44 -11.45 -16.75
CA ARG A 300 -29.46 -10.62 -17.45
C ARG A 300 -29.63 -9.21 -16.91
N ASP A 301 -29.09 -8.89 -15.74
CA ASP A 301 -29.10 -7.54 -15.19
C ASP A 301 -28.04 -6.65 -15.88
N CYS A 302 -27.08 -7.25 -16.60
CA CYS A 302 -26.09 -6.55 -17.37
C CYS A 302 -26.61 -6.14 -18.74
N GLY A 303 -26.59 -4.84 -19.06
CA GLY A 303 -27.06 -4.30 -20.34
C GLY A 303 -26.31 -4.88 -21.57
N GLU A 304 -25.09 -5.38 -21.39
CA GLU A 304 -24.28 -5.99 -22.45
C GLU A 304 -24.53 -7.50 -22.59
N PHE A 305 -25.43 -8.11 -21.78
CA PHE A 305 -25.66 -9.56 -21.82
C PHE A 305 -26.10 -10.05 -23.21
N VAL A 306 -26.97 -9.30 -23.89
CA VAL A 306 -27.45 -9.66 -25.22
C VAL A 306 -26.28 -9.75 -26.22
N LYS A 307 -25.26 -8.93 -26.07
CA LYS A 307 -24.10 -8.85 -26.97
C LYS A 307 -22.99 -9.83 -26.59
N LEU A 308 -22.70 -9.97 -25.30
CA LEU A 308 -21.55 -10.70 -24.79
C LEU A 308 -21.90 -12.10 -24.26
N GLY A 309 -23.18 -12.38 -23.99
CA GLY A 309 -23.61 -13.66 -23.42
C GLY A 309 -22.92 -13.96 -22.09
N ALA A 310 -22.61 -15.23 -21.86
CA ALA A 310 -21.98 -15.67 -20.62
C ALA A 310 -20.56 -15.10 -20.36
N LYS A 311 -19.91 -14.49 -21.36
CA LYS A 311 -18.58 -13.86 -21.19
C LYS A 311 -18.58 -12.70 -20.19
N ILE A 312 -19.76 -12.09 -19.91
CA ILE A 312 -19.87 -11.06 -18.89
C ILE A 312 -19.45 -11.54 -17.51
N ARG A 313 -19.52 -12.84 -17.24
CA ARG A 313 -19.11 -13.45 -15.96
C ARG A 313 -17.60 -13.36 -15.70
N GLU A 314 -16.81 -13.21 -16.75
CA GLU A 314 -15.34 -13.22 -16.65
C GLU A 314 -14.80 -11.91 -16.12
N ASN A 315 -15.49 -10.78 -16.40
CA ASN A 315 -14.92 -9.47 -16.08
C ASN A 315 -16.00 -8.37 -15.91
N CYS A 316 -16.61 -8.31 -14.75
CA CYS A 316 -17.51 -7.20 -14.38
C CYS A 316 -16.75 -5.92 -14.05
N ILE A 317 -15.54 -6.06 -13.47
CA ILE A 317 -14.83 -4.94 -12.86
C ILE A 317 -14.24 -3.96 -13.87
N ASP A 318 -13.89 -4.37 -15.09
CA ASP A 318 -13.35 -3.43 -16.09
C ASP A 318 -14.42 -2.43 -16.57
N CYS A 319 -15.69 -2.85 -16.60
CA CYS A 319 -16.80 -1.98 -16.97
C CYS A 319 -17.33 -1.14 -15.79
N HIS A 320 -17.40 -1.74 -14.59
CA HIS A 320 -18.07 -1.14 -13.45
C HIS A 320 -17.12 -0.50 -12.42
N MET A 321 -15.82 -0.81 -12.51
CA MET A 321 -14.73 -0.31 -11.66
C MET A 321 -13.47 -0.06 -12.52
N PRO A 322 -13.52 0.83 -13.53
CA PRO A 322 -12.42 0.97 -14.48
C PRO A 322 -11.12 1.40 -13.81
N LEU A 323 -9.99 1.04 -14.44
CA LEU A 323 -8.70 1.61 -14.09
C LEU A 323 -8.69 3.11 -14.46
N GLN A 324 -8.25 3.94 -13.54
CA GLN A 324 -8.13 5.39 -13.74
C GLN A 324 -6.78 5.90 -13.27
N ASP A 325 -6.31 6.95 -13.90
CA ASP A 325 -5.07 7.62 -13.52
C ASP A 325 -5.19 8.22 -12.13
N SER A 326 -4.25 7.89 -11.25
CA SER A 326 -4.08 8.60 -9.99
C SER A 326 -3.56 10.00 -10.24
N LYS A 327 -4.00 10.94 -9.41
CA LYS A 327 -3.49 12.32 -9.37
C LYS A 327 -2.42 12.49 -8.29
N LEU A 328 -2.32 11.51 -7.40
CA LEU A 328 -1.38 11.52 -6.26
C LEU A 328 -0.12 10.70 -6.56
N ILE A 329 -0.26 9.55 -7.24
CA ILE A 329 0.90 8.76 -7.67
C ILE A 329 1.21 9.15 -9.10
N VAL A 330 1.92 10.25 -9.22
CA VAL A 330 2.39 10.83 -10.48
C VAL A 330 3.91 10.99 -10.39
N SER A 331 4.57 10.65 -11.45
CA SER A 331 6.01 10.77 -11.61
C SER A 331 6.34 11.37 -12.97
N ASP A 332 7.52 11.96 -13.09
CA ASP A 332 8.00 12.51 -14.35
C ASP A 332 9.11 11.61 -14.92
N LEU A 333 9.08 11.38 -16.22
CA LEU A 333 10.09 10.64 -16.97
C LEU A 333 10.31 11.31 -18.33
N ASN A 334 11.49 11.87 -18.56
CA ASN A 334 11.86 12.56 -19.80
C ASN A 334 10.88 13.68 -20.21
N GLY A 335 10.38 14.43 -19.23
CA GLY A 335 9.42 15.51 -19.43
C GLY A 335 7.95 15.07 -19.63
N GLU A 336 7.66 13.78 -19.55
CA GLU A 336 6.31 13.24 -19.62
C GLU A 336 5.83 12.77 -18.24
N GLN A 337 4.54 13.00 -17.95
CA GLN A 337 3.94 12.50 -16.71
C GLN A 337 3.51 11.04 -16.85
N VAL A 338 4.03 10.21 -15.94
CA VAL A 338 3.61 8.83 -15.76
C VAL A 338 2.71 8.74 -14.53
N LYS A 339 1.54 8.17 -14.68
CA LYS A 339 0.53 8.06 -13.62
C LYS A 339 0.23 6.61 -13.30
N ALA A 340 0.14 6.29 -12.01
CA ALA A 340 -0.31 4.98 -11.61
C ALA A 340 -1.79 4.79 -11.96
N ARG A 341 -2.10 3.70 -12.65
CA ARG A 341 -3.48 3.32 -12.94
C ARG A 341 -4.02 2.45 -11.82
N ILE A 342 -5.09 2.90 -11.18
CA ILE A 342 -5.70 2.29 -10.01
C ILE A 342 -7.18 2.08 -10.26
N ARG A 343 -7.71 0.96 -9.80
CA ARG A 343 -9.12 0.62 -9.98
C ARG A 343 -10.01 1.53 -9.14
N ASN A 344 -10.98 2.16 -9.81
CA ASN A 344 -11.96 3.01 -9.14
C ASN A 344 -12.98 2.15 -8.39
N HIS A 345 -13.14 2.40 -7.10
CA HIS A 345 -14.09 1.70 -6.24
C HIS A 345 -15.50 2.31 -6.21
N TRP A 346 -15.77 3.35 -6.99
CA TRP A 346 -17.13 3.80 -7.22
C TRP A 346 -17.81 2.90 -8.26
N ILE A 347 -18.51 1.88 -7.78
CA ILE A 347 -19.15 0.87 -8.60
C ILE A 347 -20.41 1.45 -9.26
N LYS A 348 -20.38 1.58 -10.57
CA LYS A 348 -21.49 2.08 -11.39
C LYS A 348 -21.35 1.67 -12.85
N VAL A 349 -22.30 2.03 -13.70
CA VAL A 349 -22.13 1.96 -15.16
C VAL A 349 -21.32 3.18 -15.61
N TYR A 350 -20.21 2.94 -16.27
CA TYR A 350 -19.40 3.98 -16.92
C TYR A 350 -19.74 4.05 -18.41
N PRO A 351 -19.90 5.25 -19.01
CA PRO A 351 -20.11 5.40 -20.44
C PRO A 351 -19.00 4.74 -21.26
N ALA A 352 -19.38 4.16 -22.41
CA ALA A 352 -18.40 3.65 -23.35
C ALA A 352 -17.43 4.78 -23.78
N GLY A 353 -16.12 4.52 -23.72
CA GLY A 353 -15.07 5.52 -23.99
C GLY A 353 -14.49 6.21 -22.75
N GLN A 354 -15.03 5.99 -21.54
CA GLN A 354 -14.40 6.37 -20.27
C GLN A 354 -13.58 5.20 -19.65
N ASN A 355 -13.56 4.06 -20.33
CA ASN A 355 -12.56 3.01 -20.07
C ASN A 355 -11.35 3.34 -20.94
N PRO A 356 -10.22 3.75 -20.36
CA PRO A 356 -8.98 3.93 -21.10
C PRO A 356 -8.42 2.60 -21.58
#